data_20e6bb3c9176e4cf11b04ec349bd7468
#
_entry.id   20e6bb3c9176e4cf11b04ec349bd7468
#
_cell.length_a   1.000
_cell.length_b   1.000
_cell.length_c   1.000
_cell.angle_alpha   90.00
_cell.angle_beta   90.00
_cell.angle_gamma   90.00
#
_symmetry.space_group_name_H-M   'P 1'
#
loop_
_entity.id
_entity.type
_entity.pdbx_description
1 polymer ?
#
loop_
_entity_poly.entity_id
_entity_poly.type
_entity_poly.pdbx_seq_one_letter_code
_entity_poly.pdbx_strand_id
1 'polypeptide(L)'
;PPGLPPLLDKHFMGLCGDFIHRHHEHTGHLPGAERLTRFLGGISVPLFTKLKARGIPGFAALEDYPYAEVREWAQAHLNDL
;
A
#
# COMPACT_ATOMS: atom_id res chain seq x y z
N PRO A 1 -9.68 18.58 7.91
CA PRO A 1 -10.02 17.32 7.24
C PRO A 1 -9.55 16.16 8.06
N PRO A 2 -10.38 15.22 8.20
CA PRO A 2 -10.03 14.04 8.95
C PRO A 2 -8.99 13.24 8.19
N GLY A 3 -8.18 12.54 8.93
CA GLY A 3 -7.30 11.55 8.35
C GLY A 3 -8.09 10.34 7.89
N LEU A 4 -7.38 9.23 7.72
CA LEU A 4 -8.03 8.00 7.32
C LEU A 4 -8.93 7.50 8.45
N PRO A 5 -10.08 6.89 8.11
CA PRO A 5 -10.95 6.34 9.13
C PRO A 5 -10.22 5.34 10.01
N PRO A 6 -10.40 5.39 11.35
CA PRO A 6 -9.72 4.44 12.23
C PRO A 6 -10.03 2.97 11.89
N LEU A 7 -11.18 2.73 11.29
CA LEU A 7 -11.59 1.38 10.92
C LEU A 7 -10.63 0.74 9.90
N LEU A 8 -9.94 1.55 9.11
CA LEU A 8 -8.99 1.03 8.13
C LEU A 8 -7.82 0.31 8.77
N ASP A 9 -7.50 0.62 10.04
CA ASP A 9 -6.39 -0.06 10.72
C ASP A 9 -6.59 -1.57 10.78
N LYS A 10 -7.83 -2.00 10.91
CA LYS A 10 -8.15 -3.42 10.95
C LYS A 10 -8.00 -4.10 9.59
N HIS A 11 -7.97 -3.31 8.54
CA HIS A 11 -7.93 -3.83 7.18
C HIS A 11 -6.57 -3.71 6.50
N PHE A 12 -5.55 -3.28 7.26
CA PHE A 12 -4.24 -3.06 6.66
C PHE A 12 -3.74 -4.29 5.89
N MET A 13 -3.75 -5.45 6.53
CA MET A 13 -3.26 -6.66 5.87
C MET A 13 -4.17 -7.10 4.72
N GLY A 14 -5.47 -6.86 4.84
CA GLY A 14 -6.40 -7.14 3.74
C GLY A 14 -6.15 -6.26 2.53
N LEU A 15 -5.74 -5.01 2.76
CA LEU A 15 -5.47 -4.05 1.69
C LEU A 15 -4.06 -4.20 1.11
N CYS A 16 -3.11 -4.60 1.93
CA CYS A 16 -1.70 -4.52 1.57
C CYS A 16 -0.96 -5.86 1.59
N GLY A 17 -1.50 -6.85 2.29
CA GLY A 17 -0.78 -8.11 2.53
C GLY A 17 -0.32 -8.80 1.25
N ASP A 18 -1.20 -8.90 0.26
CA ASP A 18 -0.85 -9.58 -0.99
C ASP A 18 0.21 -8.81 -1.77
N PHE A 19 0.13 -7.47 -1.75
CA PHE A 19 1.14 -6.66 -2.40
C PHE A 19 2.49 -6.77 -1.68
N ILE A 20 2.49 -6.71 -0.35
CA ILE A 20 3.71 -6.83 0.44
C ILE A 20 4.39 -8.17 0.14
N HIS A 21 3.60 -9.24 0.12
CA HIS A 21 4.12 -10.58 -0.17
C HIS A 21 4.73 -10.65 -1.58
N ARG A 22 4.01 -10.17 -2.59
CA ARG A 22 4.48 -10.19 -3.96
C ARG A 22 5.74 -9.35 -4.13
N HIS A 23 5.78 -8.19 -3.48
CA HIS A 23 6.93 -7.31 -3.51
C HIS A 23 8.16 -8.01 -2.91
N HIS A 24 7.96 -8.66 -1.77
CA HIS A 24 9.05 -9.38 -1.11
C HIS A 24 9.57 -10.52 -1.97
N GLU A 25 8.68 -11.26 -2.62
CA GLU A 25 9.09 -12.35 -3.49
C GLU A 25 9.96 -11.86 -4.65
N HIS A 26 9.64 -10.68 -5.19
CA HIS A 26 10.35 -10.16 -6.35
C HIS A 26 11.64 -9.42 -6.00
N THR A 27 11.67 -8.73 -4.88
CA THR A 27 12.79 -7.84 -4.56
C THR A 27 13.63 -8.30 -3.37
N GLY A 28 13.11 -9.21 -2.57
CA GLY A 28 13.77 -9.63 -1.34
C GLY A 28 13.57 -8.66 -0.19
N HIS A 29 12.79 -7.59 -0.39
CA HIS A 29 12.58 -6.55 0.60
C HIS A 29 11.10 -6.26 0.78
N LEU A 30 10.73 -5.74 1.96
CA LEU A 30 9.40 -5.19 2.15
C LEU A 30 9.33 -3.84 1.43
N PRO A 31 8.15 -3.45 0.92
CA PRO A 31 8.02 -2.13 0.31
C PRO A 31 8.11 -1.05 1.37
N GLY A 32 8.68 0.10 1.01
CA GLY A 32 8.63 1.26 1.88
C GLY A 32 7.26 1.94 1.81
N ALA A 33 7.07 2.93 2.68
CA ALA A 33 5.79 3.64 2.74
C ALA A 33 5.44 4.32 1.42
N GLU A 34 6.42 4.89 0.72
CA GLU A 34 6.17 5.55 -0.57
C GLU A 34 5.59 4.57 -1.59
N ARG A 35 6.23 3.42 -1.74
CA ARG A 35 5.79 2.43 -2.71
C ARG A 35 4.42 1.88 -2.36
N LEU A 36 4.21 1.59 -1.08
CA LEU A 36 2.93 1.10 -0.62
C LEU A 36 1.82 2.13 -0.85
N THR A 37 2.12 3.40 -0.60
CA THR A 37 1.15 4.48 -0.82
C THR A 37 0.80 4.61 -2.29
N ARG A 38 1.77 4.48 -3.17
CA ARG A 38 1.49 4.53 -4.61
C ARG A 38 0.61 3.37 -5.06
N PHE A 39 0.85 2.19 -4.50
CA PHE A 39 0.00 1.04 -4.77
C PHE A 39 -1.43 1.31 -4.34
N LEU A 40 -1.61 1.77 -3.10
CA LEU A 40 -2.95 2.05 -2.57
C LEU A 40 -3.63 3.22 -3.29
N GLY A 41 -2.85 4.13 -3.82
CA GLY A 41 -3.37 5.27 -4.56
C GLY A 41 -3.60 5.02 -6.05
N GLY A 42 -3.24 3.84 -6.53
CA GLY A 42 -3.41 3.54 -7.94
C GLY A 42 -2.40 4.22 -8.85
N ILE A 43 -1.25 4.63 -8.30
CA ILE A 43 -0.20 5.32 -9.06
C ILE A 43 0.78 4.28 -9.58
N SER A 44 0.91 4.20 -10.91
CA SER A 44 1.81 3.22 -11.52
C SER A 44 3.26 3.63 -11.42
N VAL A 45 4.12 2.64 -11.17
CA VAL A 45 5.57 2.78 -11.27
C VAL A 45 6.08 1.57 -12.06
N PRO A 46 7.30 1.62 -12.63
CA PRO A 46 7.78 0.52 -13.47
C PRO A 46 7.74 -0.85 -12.80
N LEU A 47 8.06 -0.93 -11.52
CA LEU A 47 8.01 -2.19 -10.79
C LEU A 47 6.61 -2.80 -10.78
N PHE A 48 5.57 -1.96 -10.74
CA PHE A 48 4.19 -2.46 -10.68
C PHE A 48 3.80 -3.24 -11.92
N THR A 49 4.39 -2.93 -13.05
CA THR A 49 4.16 -3.70 -14.27
C THR A 49 4.70 -5.12 -14.10
N LYS A 50 5.90 -5.23 -13.52
CA LYS A 50 6.53 -6.54 -13.28
C LYS A 50 5.75 -7.36 -12.25
N LEU A 51 5.20 -6.70 -11.25
CA LEU A 51 4.43 -7.37 -10.20
C LEU A 51 3.01 -7.66 -10.62
N LYS A 52 2.55 -7.09 -11.74
CA LYS A 52 1.14 -7.13 -12.15
C LYS A 52 0.25 -6.56 -11.07
N ALA A 53 0.67 -5.41 -10.53
CA ALA A 53 0.06 -4.82 -9.34
C ALA A 53 -1.43 -4.50 -9.50
N ARG A 54 -1.87 -4.17 -10.72
CA ARG A 54 -3.29 -3.85 -10.94
C ARG A 54 -4.21 -5.02 -10.62
N GLY A 55 -3.70 -6.25 -10.67
CA GLY A 55 -4.47 -7.43 -10.33
C GLY A 55 -4.34 -7.85 -8.89
N ILE A 56 -3.54 -7.14 -8.09
CA ILE A 56 -3.35 -7.49 -6.68
C ILE A 56 -4.44 -6.81 -5.85
N PRO A 57 -5.13 -7.54 -4.97
CA PRO A 57 -6.12 -6.92 -4.08
C PRO A 57 -5.53 -5.75 -3.32
N GLY A 58 -6.27 -4.64 -3.26
CA GLY A 58 -5.83 -3.42 -2.59
C GLY A 58 -5.31 -2.34 -3.53
N PHE A 59 -5.02 -2.68 -4.79
CA PHE A 59 -4.56 -1.66 -5.73
C PHE A 59 -5.62 -0.57 -5.87
N ALA A 60 -5.19 0.69 -5.71
CA ALA A 60 -6.05 1.86 -5.81
C ALA A 60 -7.17 1.92 -4.77
N ALA A 61 -7.14 1.08 -3.73
CA ALA A 61 -8.20 1.01 -2.74
C ALA A 61 -8.37 2.31 -1.96
N LEU A 62 -7.32 3.11 -1.83
CA LEU A 62 -7.35 4.37 -1.09
C LEU A 62 -7.08 5.56 -2.00
N GLU A 63 -7.42 5.46 -3.27
CA GLU A 63 -7.10 6.52 -4.24
C GLU A 63 -7.82 7.83 -3.95
N ASP A 64 -8.93 7.78 -3.21
CA ASP A 64 -9.70 8.98 -2.89
C ASP A 64 -9.18 9.73 -1.66
N TYR A 65 -8.17 9.20 -1.00
CA TYR A 65 -7.62 9.83 0.20
C TYR A 65 -6.34 10.60 -0.12
N PRO A 66 -6.03 11.67 0.65
CA PRO A 66 -4.80 12.44 0.42
C PRO A 66 -3.56 11.57 0.53
N TYR A 67 -2.65 11.74 -0.41
CA TYR A 67 -1.42 10.94 -0.47
C TYR A 67 -0.64 10.97 0.83
N ALA A 68 -0.43 12.16 1.39
CA ALA A 68 0.38 12.29 2.60
C ALA A 68 -0.23 11.53 3.78
N GLU A 69 -1.55 11.50 3.88
CA GLU A 69 -2.21 10.79 4.97
C GLU A 69 -2.11 9.28 4.80
N VAL A 70 -2.25 8.81 3.56
CA VAL A 70 -2.07 7.38 3.30
C VAL A 70 -0.63 6.97 3.59
N ARG A 71 0.34 7.82 3.23
CA ARG A 71 1.74 7.53 3.50
C ARG A 71 2.03 7.43 4.99
N GLU A 72 1.51 8.36 5.80
CA GLU A 72 1.70 8.30 7.25
C GLU A 72 1.07 7.05 7.85
N TRP A 73 -0.13 6.73 7.41
CA TRP A 73 -0.83 5.53 7.84
C TRP A 73 -0.04 4.27 7.48
N ALA A 74 0.44 4.20 6.25
CA ALA A 74 1.22 3.05 5.80
C ALA A 74 2.52 2.90 6.58
N GLN A 75 3.20 4.04 6.84
CA GLN A 75 4.45 4.00 7.61
C GLN A 75 4.22 3.49 9.02
N ALA A 76 3.15 3.94 9.66
CA ALA A 76 2.83 3.50 11.02
C ALA A 76 2.60 1.99 11.08
N HIS A 77 1.86 1.46 10.10
CA HIS A 77 1.61 0.02 10.07
C HIS A 77 2.86 -0.78 9.70
N LEU A 78 3.69 -0.26 8.79
CA LEU A 78 4.94 -0.93 8.44
C LEU A 78 5.88 -1.00 9.65
N ASN A 79 5.87 0.01 10.50
CA ASN A 79 6.70 0.01 11.71
C ASN A 79 6.29 -1.07 12.70
N ASP A 80 5.06 -1.55 12.61
CA ASP A 80 4.53 -2.59 13.50
C ASP A 80 4.72 -4.01 12.97
N LEU A 81 5.29 -4.14 11.79
CA LEU A 81 5.52 -5.47 11.20
C LEU A 81 6.76 -6.18 11.77
#